data_82b19254bd31ff874d659c79dca50eee
#
_entry.id   82b19254bd31ff874d659c79dca50eee
#
_cell.length_a   1.000
_cell.length_b   1.000
_cell.length_c   1.000
_cell.angle_alpha   90.00
_cell.angle_beta   90.00
_cell.angle_gamma   90.00
#
_symmetry.space_group_name_H-M   'P 1'
#
loop_
_entity.id
_entity.type
_entity.pdbx_description
1 polymer ?
#
loop_
_entity_poly.entity_id
_entity_poly.type
_entity_poly.pdbx_seq_one_letter_code
_entity_poly.pdbx_strand_id
1 'polypeptide(L)'
;MSTTLLRPALSNSDLPGLSLRHRGKVRDVFDLPADRLPEGTSTGASFNSAGFQGAGFQGDYLLMVATDRLSAFDVVLPDPIPGKGEMLCQISNFWFARTEHIIANHLTGIDVAQVLPDGVDAALYARRSVVTKRLKPVAIECIARGYVIGSGWKDYQRTGRISGIALPDGLRQAEQLAEPIFTPSTKAAAGDHDENIDFDTAVRTVGAELAEAVRDASLRLYRYAADYAAQRGILLADTKFEFGTDADGRLYVMDEMLTPDSSRYWPADEYQVGTSPPSYDKQFVRDYLETLGWDKTPPGPRLPAEVIERTRAKYAEALHKLAGISID
;
A
#
# COMPACT_ATOMS: atom_id res chain seq x y z
N MET A 1 -23.87 21.31 17.63
CA MET A 1 -23.17 20.08 17.21
C MET A 1 -23.42 19.94 15.72
N SER A 2 -22.43 20.27 14.90
CA SER A 2 -22.55 20.14 13.44
C SER A 2 -22.41 18.65 13.13
N THR A 3 -23.46 18.03 12.67
CA THR A 3 -23.43 16.66 12.15
C THR A 3 -22.75 16.75 10.79
N THR A 4 -21.43 16.58 10.75
CA THR A 4 -20.71 16.42 9.48
C THR A 4 -21.25 15.15 8.84
N LEU A 5 -22.04 15.31 7.78
CA LEU A 5 -22.55 14.18 7.01
C LEU A 5 -21.34 13.49 6.38
N LEU A 6 -20.99 12.32 6.90
CA LEU A 6 -19.99 11.44 6.27
C LEU A 6 -20.38 11.26 4.81
N ARG A 7 -19.42 11.48 3.90
CA ARG A 7 -19.63 11.17 2.49
C ARG A 7 -20.01 9.69 2.34
N PRO A 8 -20.90 9.34 1.41
CA PRO A 8 -21.25 7.96 1.18
C PRO A 8 -19.99 7.16 0.81
N ALA A 9 -19.89 5.94 1.33
CA ALA A 9 -18.77 5.07 1.05
C ALA A 9 -18.74 4.67 -0.43
N LEU A 10 -17.56 4.74 -1.06
CA LEU A 10 -17.33 4.32 -2.44
C LEU A 10 -16.86 2.86 -2.49
N SER A 11 -17.77 1.93 -2.76
CA SER A 11 -17.40 0.53 -2.93
C SER A 11 -16.94 0.20 -4.37
N ASN A 12 -17.54 0.82 -5.37
CA ASN A 12 -17.17 0.67 -6.77
C ASN A 12 -17.13 2.03 -7.43
N SER A 13 -16.07 2.28 -8.21
CA SER A 13 -16.03 3.48 -9.05
C SER A 13 -16.76 3.20 -10.37
N ASP A 14 -17.61 4.15 -10.74
CA ASP A 14 -18.26 4.19 -12.04
C ASP A 14 -17.81 5.47 -12.76
N LEU A 15 -17.04 5.30 -13.83
CA LEU A 15 -16.46 6.39 -14.61
C LEU A 15 -16.83 6.18 -16.09
N PRO A 16 -18.01 6.67 -16.51
CA PRO A 16 -18.50 6.51 -17.87
C PRO A 16 -17.49 7.00 -18.91
N GLY A 17 -17.19 6.19 -19.92
CA GLY A 17 -16.24 6.54 -20.97
C GLY A 17 -14.77 6.24 -20.65
N LEU A 18 -14.43 5.76 -19.45
CA LEU A 18 -13.14 5.17 -19.16
C LEU A 18 -13.23 3.64 -19.15
N SER A 19 -12.22 2.98 -19.67
CA SER A 19 -12.14 1.51 -19.67
C SER A 19 -11.60 1.03 -18.32
N LEU A 20 -12.41 0.27 -17.58
CA LEU A 20 -11.96 -0.40 -16.37
C LEU A 20 -10.98 -1.51 -16.75
N ARG A 21 -9.69 -1.31 -16.45
CA ARG A 21 -8.63 -2.28 -16.69
C ARG A 21 -8.63 -3.40 -15.66
N HIS A 22 -8.78 -3.03 -14.39
CA HIS A 22 -8.72 -3.99 -13.28
C HIS A 22 -9.51 -3.48 -12.09
N ARG A 23 -10.25 -4.39 -11.47
CA ARG A 23 -10.88 -4.17 -10.16
C ARG A 23 -10.19 -5.04 -9.14
N GLY A 24 -9.29 -4.43 -8.36
CA GLY A 24 -8.60 -5.10 -7.25
C GLY A 24 -9.46 -5.22 -6.00
N LYS A 25 -8.89 -5.79 -4.95
CA LYS A 25 -9.58 -5.96 -3.65
C LYS A 25 -10.02 -4.61 -3.04
N VAL A 26 -9.23 -3.55 -3.24
CA VAL A 26 -9.44 -2.22 -2.61
C VAL A 26 -9.26 -1.05 -3.58
N ARG A 27 -8.86 -1.26 -4.82
CA ARG A 27 -8.66 -0.23 -5.84
C ARG A 27 -9.28 -0.63 -7.16
N ASP A 28 -9.75 0.39 -7.91
CA ASP A 28 -10.14 0.26 -9.30
C ASP A 28 -9.13 1.00 -10.17
N VAL A 29 -8.70 0.40 -11.28
CA VAL A 29 -7.71 0.94 -12.21
C VAL A 29 -8.32 1.07 -13.58
N PHE A 30 -8.27 2.27 -14.14
CA PHE A 30 -8.80 2.58 -15.46
C PHE A 30 -7.67 2.94 -16.42
N ASP A 31 -7.81 2.55 -17.68
CA ASP A 31 -6.98 3.06 -18.75
C ASP A 31 -7.34 4.53 -19.00
N LEU A 32 -6.31 5.38 -19.10
CA LEU A 32 -6.49 6.78 -19.36
C LEU A 32 -6.02 7.09 -20.80
N PRO A 33 -6.95 7.31 -21.73
CA PRO A 33 -6.60 7.55 -23.11
C PRO A 33 -5.95 8.93 -23.32
N ALA A 34 -5.12 9.06 -24.36
CA ALA A 34 -4.30 10.23 -24.58
C ALA A 34 -5.10 11.52 -24.78
N ASP A 35 -6.31 11.44 -25.34
CA ASP A 35 -7.23 12.57 -25.54
C ASP A 35 -7.85 13.11 -24.25
N ARG A 36 -7.70 12.39 -23.15
CA ARG A 36 -8.10 12.83 -21.80
C ARG A 36 -6.97 13.47 -21.02
N LEU A 37 -5.76 13.44 -21.53
CA LEU A 37 -4.63 14.06 -20.86
C LEU A 37 -4.62 15.57 -21.14
N PRO A 38 -4.19 16.41 -20.17
CA PRO A 38 -4.02 17.86 -20.39
C PRO A 38 -3.12 18.14 -21.58
N GLU A 39 -3.45 19.21 -22.36
CA GLU A 39 -2.60 19.67 -23.44
C GLU A 39 -1.16 19.92 -22.99
N GLY A 40 -0.19 19.44 -23.77
CA GLY A 40 1.23 19.53 -23.40
C GLY A 40 1.70 18.44 -22.44
N THR A 41 0.82 17.53 -22.00
CA THR A 41 1.26 16.27 -21.39
C THR A 41 1.96 15.46 -22.47
N SER A 42 3.27 15.62 -22.60
CA SER A 42 3.99 14.81 -23.56
C SER A 42 3.94 13.35 -23.04
N THR A 43 3.57 12.44 -23.92
CA THR A 43 3.78 11.02 -23.75
C THR A 43 5.27 10.68 -23.58
N GLY A 44 6.06 11.63 -23.18
CA GLY A 44 7.50 11.65 -23.09
C GLY A 44 8.12 12.51 -21.98
N ALA A 45 7.35 13.19 -21.12
CA ALA A 45 7.93 14.01 -20.04
C ALA A 45 7.55 13.49 -18.67
N SER A 46 8.52 13.21 -17.81
CA SER A 46 8.25 13.00 -16.39
C SER A 46 8.09 14.34 -15.69
N PHE A 47 6.91 14.58 -15.11
CA PHE A 47 6.73 15.61 -14.10
C PHE A 47 7.07 15.02 -12.73
N ASN A 48 7.96 15.68 -12.01
CA ASN A 48 8.01 15.52 -10.57
C ASN A 48 7.32 16.74 -9.93
N SER A 49 6.80 16.60 -8.75
CA SER A 49 6.11 17.63 -7.97
C SER A 49 6.99 18.86 -7.67
N ALA A 50 8.28 18.84 -8.03
CA ALA A 50 9.25 19.91 -7.86
C ALA A 50 9.59 20.66 -9.16
N GLY A 51 8.89 20.41 -10.29
CA GLY A 51 9.13 21.13 -11.56
C GLY A 51 10.44 20.72 -12.27
N PHE A 52 11.05 19.61 -11.90
CA PHE A 52 12.24 19.09 -12.60
C PHE A 52 11.85 18.43 -13.92
N GLN A 53 12.32 18.98 -15.03
CA GLN A 53 12.28 18.34 -16.34
C GLN A 53 13.31 17.19 -16.37
N GLY A 54 12.86 15.96 -16.06
CA GLY A 54 13.64 14.76 -16.33
C GLY A 54 13.39 14.24 -17.74
N ALA A 55 14.23 13.31 -18.21
CA ALA A 55 14.02 12.61 -19.47
C ALA A 55 12.60 12.02 -19.53
N GLY A 56 11.89 12.28 -20.64
CA GLY A 56 10.45 12.06 -20.73
C GLY A 56 10.02 10.61 -20.53
N PHE A 57 8.95 10.40 -19.77
CA PHE A 57 8.28 9.09 -19.70
C PHE A 57 7.58 8.80 -21.03
N GLN A 58 7.93 7.67 -21.65
CA GLN A 58 7.24 7.16 -22.83
C GLN A 58 6.34 6.00 -22.41
N GLY A 59 5.03 6.17 -22.43
CA GLY A 59 4.10 5.15 -22.07
C GLY A 59 2.69 5.65 -21.82
N ASP A 60 1.81 4.72 -21.51
CA ASP A 60 0.41 4.98 -21.20
C ASP A 60 0.25 5.45 -19.74
N TYR A 61 -0.91 6.03 -19.48
CA TYR A 61 -1.30 6.48 -18.14
C TYR A 61 -2.50 5.71 -17.63
N LEU A 62 -2.61 5.66 -16.31
CA LEU A 62 -3.71 5.03 -15.62
C LEU A 62 -4.33 6.01 -14.63
N LEU A 63 -5.65 5.90 -14.44
CA LEU A 63 -6.34 6.49 -13.30
C LEU A 63 -6.56 5.39 -12.26
N MET A 64 -5.96 5.53 -11.09
CA MET A 64 -6.13 4.62 -9.97
C MET A 64 -7.06 5.26 -8.94
N VAL A 65 -8.13 4.54 -8.57
CA VAL A 65 -9.13 4.98 -7.60
C VAL A 65 -9.09 4.07 -6.38
N ALA A 66 -8.72 4.60 -5.22
CA ALA A 66 -8.81 3.91 -3.94
C ALA A 66 -10.27 3.90 -3.46
N THR A 67 -10.81 2.71 -3.27
CA THR A 67 -12.20 2.52 -2.81
C THR A 67 -12.24 2.30 -1.30
N ASP A 68 -13.45 2.35 -0.75
CA ASP A 68 -13.68 2.10 0.67
C ASP A 68 -13.86 0.60 0.99
N ARG A 69 -13.69 -0.28 -0.02
CA ARG A 69 -13.70 -1.74 0.19
C ARG A 69 -12.65 -2.14 1.21
N LEU A 70 -13.01 -3.09 2.06
CA LEU A 70 -12.10 -3.73 2.99
C LEU A 70 -11.88 -5.18 2.57
N SER A 71 -10.65 -5.63 2.59
CA SER A 71 -10.30 -7.04 2.37
C SER A 71 -9.55 -7.58 3.60
N ALA A 72 -9.94 -8.75 4.07
CA ALA A 72 -9.24 -9.50 5.10
C ALA A 72 -9.18 -10.98 4.71
N PHE A 73 -8.04 -11.65 4.98
CA PHE A 73 -7.81 -13.04 4.58
C PHE A 73 -8.07 -13.29 3.08
N ASP A 74 -7.65 -12.34 2.24
CA ASP A 74 -7.83 -12.32 0.79
C ASP A 74 -9.27 -12.24 0.29
N VAL A 75 -10.26 -12.11 1.17
CA VAL A 75 -11.68 -11.94 0.85
C VAL A 75 -12.09 -10.48 1.01
N VAL A 76 -12.78 -9.93 0.00
CA VAL A 76 -13.41 -8.61 0.09
C VAL A 76 -14.67 -8.74 0.94
N LEU A 77 -14.75 -7.94 2.00
CA LEU A 77 -15.90 -7.93 2.90
C LEU A 77 -17.05 -7.10 2.32
N PRO A 78 -18.31 -7.44 2.63
CA PRO A 78 -19.47 -6.74 2.06
C PRO A 78 -19.63 -5.29 2.55
N ASP A 79 -19.11 -4.99 3.75
CA ASP A 79 -19.26 -3.66 4.36
C ASP A 79 -17.99 -2.83 4.14
N PRO A 80 -18.09 -1.67 3.43
CA PRO A 80 -16.97 -0.76 3.23
C PRO A 80 -16.67 0.03 4.53
N ILE A 81 -15.46 0.55 4.63
CA ILE A 81 -15.07 1.49 5.69
C ILE A 81 -15.14 2.92 5.11
N PRO A 82 -16.12 3.74 5.51
CA PRO A 82 -16.30 5.07 4.93
C PRO A 82 -15.05 5.95 5.03
N GLY A 83 -14.61 6.51 3.89
CA GLY A 83 -13.42 7.36 3.78
C GLY A 83 -12.07 6.62 3.78
N LYS A 84 -12.06 5.28 3.86
CA LYS A 84 -10.84 4.48 3.86
C LYS A 84 -9.97 4.76 2.63
N GLY A 85 -10.56 4.74 1.45
CA GLY A 85 -9.84 4.99 0.19
C GLY A 85 -9.18 6.36 0.17
N GLU A 86 -9.86 7.38 0.66
CA GLU A 86 -9.30 8.73 0.78
C GLU A 86 -8.12 8.75 1.76
N MET A 87 -8.29 8.19 2.97
CA MET A 87 -7.23 8.16 3.98
C MET A 87 -5.96 7.45 3.48
N LEU A 88 -6.10 6.28 2.86
CA LEU A 88 -4.96 5.52 2.34
C LEU A 88 -4.28 6.24 1.17
N CYS A 89 -5.04 6.85 0.25
CA CYS A 89 -4.48 7.62 -0.85
C CYS A 89 -3.67 8.81 -0.32
N GLN A 90 -4.16 9.54 0.69
CA GLN A 90 -3.45 10.67 1.28
C GLN A 90 -2.18 10.23 2.02
N ILE A 91 -2.20 9.11 2.76
CA ILE A 91 -1.00 8.55 3.40
C ILE A 91 0.04 8.15 2.33
N SER A 92 -0.39 7.45 1.29
CA SER A 92 0.49 7.01 0.22
C SER A 92 1.13 8.20 -0.52
N ASN A 93 0.34 9.21 -0.88
CA ASN A 93 0.82 10.43 -1.55
C ASN A 93 1.81 11.21 -0.67
N PHE A 94 1.54 11.30 0.63
CA PHE A 94 2.47 11.89 1.60
C PHE A 94 3.83 11.18 1.57
N TRP A 95 3.85 9.85 1.56
CA TRP A 95 5.09 9.09 1.51
C TRP A 95 5.79 9.16 0.17
N PHE A 96 5.07 9.11 -0.95
CA PHE A 96 5.67 9.31 -2.28
C PHE A 96 6.41 10.64 -2.38
N ALA A 97 5.79 11.74 -1.92
CA ALA A 97 6.43 13.05 -1.93
C ALA A 97 7.69 13.11 -1.04
N ARG A 98 7.66 12.47 0.13
CA ARG A 98 8.79 12.51 1.06
C ARG A 98 9.97 11.63 0.66
N THR A 99 9.75 10.63 -0.18
CA THR A 99 10.75 9.63 -0.54
C THR A 99 11.28 9.75 -1.97
N GLU A 100 10.91 10.81 -2.70
CA GLU A 100 11.38 11.09 -4.07
C GLU A 100 12.92 11.13 -4.18
N HIS A 101 13.60 11.54 -3.13
CA HIS A 101 15.07 11.55 -3.05
C HIS A 101 15.69 10.14 -2.90
N ILE A 102 14.90 9.12 -2.59
CA ILE A 102 15.33 7.72 -2.47
C ILE A 102 15.14 6.99 -3.78
N ILE A 103 13.93 7.10 -4.37
CA ILE A 103 13.57 6.45 -5.63
C ILE A 103 12.43 7.22 -6.31
N ALA A 104 12.41 7.25 -7.63
CA ALA A 104 11.29 7.79 -8.39
C ALA A 104 10.01 6.97 -8.14
N ASN A 105 8.85 7.63 -8.21
CA ASN A 105 7.55 6.98 -8.06
C ASN A 105 6.70 7.11 -9.33
N HIS A 106 5.58 6.41 -9.38
CA HIS A 106 4.70 6.33 -10.54
C HIS A 106 3.76 7.53 -10.70
N LEU A 107 3.64 8.42 -9.71
CA LEU A 107 2.74 9.56 -9.81
C LEU A 107 3.15 10.52 -10.93
N THR A 108 2.16 11.14 -11.54
CA THR A 108 2.38 12.11 -12.64
C THR A 108 2.25 13.56 -12.20
N GLY A 109 1.56 13.83 -11.08
CA GLY A 109 1.17 15.16 -10.66
C GLY A 109 -0.01 15.77 -11.44
N ILE A 110 -0.58 15.04 -12.41
CA ILE A 110 -1.76 15.50 -13.15
C ILE A 110 -2.96 15.54 -12.19
N ASP A 111 -3.66 16.68 -12.17
CA ASP A 111 -4.88 16.82 -11.38
C ASP A 111 -5.97 15.89 -11.90
N VAL A 112 -6.48 15.05 -11.00
CA VAL A 112 -7.53 14.08 -11.30
C VAL A 112 -8.77 14.73 -11.91
N ALA A 113 -9.13 15.95 -11.47
CA ALA A 113 -10.28 16.67 -12.01
C ALA A 113 -10.19 16.95 -13.52
N GLN A 114 -8.99 17.03 -14.07
CA GLN A 114 -8.75 17.30 -15.50
C GLN A 114 -8.99 16.07 -16.39
N VAL A 115 -9.00 14.87 -15.81
CA VAL A 115 -9.10 13.61 -16.58
C VAL A 115 -10.40 12.86 -16.32
N LEU A 116 -11.21 13.30 -15.35
CA LEU A 116 -12.50 12.69 -15.07
C LEU A 116 -13.49 12.93 -16.23
N PRO A 117 -14.39 11.97 -16.50
CA PRO A 117 -15.48 12.15 -17.44
C PRO A 117 -16.42 13.29 -17.03
N ASP A 118 -17.06 13.91 -18.03
CA ASP A 118 -18.06 14.95 -17.80
C ASP A 118 -19.23 14.40 -16.95
N GLY A 119 -19.73 15.23 -16.02
CA GLY A 119 -20.83 14.88 -15.13
C GLY A 119 -20.44 14.01 -13.93
N VAL A 120 -19.17 13.61 -13.79
CA VAL A 120 -18.65 12.92 -12.60
C VAL A 120 -18.36 13.94 -11.50
N ASP A 121 -18.78 13.64 -10.27
CA ASP A 121 -18.45 14.49 -9.11
C ASP A 121 -16.95 14.44 -8.79
N ALA A 122 -16.21 15.43 -9.27
CA ALA A 122 -14.77 15.52 -9.05
C ALA A 122 -14.40 15.53 -7.55
N ALA A 123 -15.24 16.09 -6.68
CA ALA A 123 -14.96 16.14 -5.25
C ALA A 123 -14.95 14.74 -4.60
N LEU A 124 -15.70 13.79 -5.16
CA LEU A 124 -15.70 12.41 -4.69
C LEU A 124 -14.39 11.69 -5.00
N TYR A 125 -13.74 12.05 -6.13
CA TYR A 125 -12.55 11.35 -6.63
C TYR A 125 -11.23 12.06 -6.32
N ALA A 126 -11.23 13.38 -6.17
CA ALA A 126 -10.00 14.19 -6.07
C ALA A 126 -9.01 13.74 -4.98
N ARG A 127 -9.51 13.28 -3.82
CA ARG A 127 -8.63 12.93 -2.68
C ARG A 127 -8.36 11.43 -2.55
N ARG A 128 -9.01 10.61 -3.38
CA ARG A 128 -8.87 9.14 -3.37
C ARG A 128 -8.31 8.56 -4.66
N SER A 129 -7.96 9.41 -5.62
CA SER A 129 -7.49 8.96 -6.91
C SER A 129 -6.18 9.63 -7.27
N VAL A 130 -5.42 8.99 -8.15
CA VAL A 130 -4.16 9.49 -8.70
C VAL A 130 -4.03 9.10 -10.17
N VAL A 131 -3.44 10.00 -10.96
CA VAL A 131 -3.00 9.69 -12.33
C VAL A 131 -1.58 9.17 -12.26
N THR A 132 -1.36 7.98 -12.80
CA THR A 132 -0.07 7.28 -12.70
C THR A 132 0.48 6.89 -14.06
N LYS A 133 1.79 6.71 -14.12
CA LYS A 133 2.48 6.04 -15.22
C LYS A 133 2.08 4.57 -15.24
N ARG A 134 1.81 4.02 -16.41
CA ARG A 134 1.65 2.59 -16.60
C ARG A 134 3.02 1.95 -16.69
N LEU A 135 3.41 1.23 -15.66
CA LEU A 135 4.69 0.54 -15.56
C LEU A 135 4.53 -0.96 -15.76
N LYS A 136 5.62 -1.63 -16.13
CA LYS A 136 5.71 -3.10 -16.12
C LYS A 136 5.98 -3.54 -14.68
N PRO A 137 5.06 -4.25 -14.01
CA PRO A 137 5.27 -4.68 -12.63
C PRO A 137 6.46 -5.63 -12.48
N VAL A 138 7.21 -5.47 -11.39
CA VAL A 138 8.20 -6.46 -10.95
C VAL A 138 7.45 -7.67 -10.40
N ALA A 139 7.86 -8.88 -10.80
CA ALA A 139 7.11 -10.12 -10.57
C ALA A 139 7.29 -10.72 -9.16
N ILE A 140 7.69 -9.91 -8.17
CA ILE A 140 7.78 -10.29 -6.76
C ILE A 140 7.18 -9.17 -5.90
N GLU A 141 6.69 -9.52 -4.70
CA GLU A 141 6.39 -8.56 -3.66
C GLU A 141 7.64 -8.26 -2.84
N CYS A 142 7.87 -6.98 -2.56
CA CYS A 142 9.09 -6.53 -1.89
C CYS A 142 8.77 -6.13 -0.44
N ILE A 143 9.06 -7.01 0.51
CA ILE A 143 8.75 -6.80 1.91
C ILE A 143 10.02 -6.47 2.69
N ALA A 144 9.99 -5.37 3.44
CA ALA A 144 11.02 -5.00 4.41
C ALA A 144 10.47 -5.18 5.83
N ARG A 145 11.27 -5.80 6.71
CA ARG A 145 10.88 -6.09 8.09
C ARG A 145 11.94 -5.61 9.07
N GLY A 146 11.52 -4.85 10.07
CA GLY A 146 12.37 -4.50 11.21
C GLY A 146 12.00 -5.24 12.49
N TYR A 147 10.93 -6.06 12.45
CA TYR A 147 10.43 -6.83 13.60
C TYR A 147 10.00 -8.23 13.17
N VAL A 148 10.07 -9.18 14.10
CA VAL A 148 9.72 -10.59 13.85
C VAL A 148 8.21 -10.78 14.08
N ILE A 149 7.41 -10.62 13.01
CA ILE A 149 5.94 -10.68 13.09
C ILE A 149 5.31 -11.30 11.84
N GLY A 150 4.04 -11.68 11.90
CA GLY A 150 3.25 -12.19 10.77
C GLY A 150 3.80 -13.47 10.17
N SER A 151 3.94 -13.55 8.83
CA SER A 151 4.53 -14.70 8.13
C SER A 151 5.99 -14.90 8.53
N GLY A 152 6.74 -13.82 8.77
CA GLY A 152 8.12 -13.89 9.24
C GLY A 152 8.26 -14.57 10.59
N TRP A 153 7.36 -14.30 11.55
CA TRP A 153 7.33 -15.01 12.83
C TRP A 153 7.07 -16.51 12.67
N LYS A 154 6.11 -16.87 11.82
CA LYS A 154 5.80 -18.29 11.52
C LYS A 154 6.99 -19.02 10.91
N ASP A 155 7.69 -18.39 9.97
CA ASP A 155 8.90 -18.94 9.35
C ASP A 155 10.02 -19.11 10.37
N TYR A 156 10.27 -18.10 11.20
CA TYR A 156 11.29 -18.15 12.24
C TYR A 156 11.02 -19.26 13.24
N GLN A 157 9.78 -19.40 13.72
CA GLN A 157 9.41 -20.50 14.65
C GLN A 157 9.68 -21.89 14.04
N ARG A 158 9.47 -22.04 12.74
CA ARG A 158 9.63 -23.33 12.04
C ARG A 158 11.08 -23.63 11.70
N THR A 159 11.90 -22.64 11.40
CA THR A 159 13.20 -22.85 10.73
C THR A 159 14.37 -22.07 11.34
N GLY A 160 14.15 -21.15 12.27
CA GLY A 160 15.16 -20.20 12.74
C GLY A 160 15.54 -19.16 11.69
N ARG A 161 14.78 -19.08 10.57
CA ARG A 161 15.07 -18.23 9.41
C ARG A 161 13.83 -17.49 8.96
N ILE A 162 14.03 -16.36 8.25
CA ILE A 162 12.98 -15.66 7.50
C ILE A 162 13.50 -15.47 6.07
N SER A 163 12.76 -15.96 5.07
CA SER A 163 13.17 -15.88 3.65
C SER A 163 14.63 -16.35 3.42
N GLY A 164 15.05 -17.43 4.08
CA GLY A 164 16.40 -17.97 4.00
C GLY A 164 17.44 -17.27 4.89
N ILE A 165 17.15 -16.10 5.44
CA ILE A 165 18.06 -15.34 6.32
C ILE A 165 18.06 -15.98 7.71
N ALA A 166 19.23 -16.45 8.16
CA ALA A 166 19.40 -16.99 9.50
C ALA A 166 19.34 -15.85 10.53
N LEU A 167 18.55 -16.02 11.57
CA LEU A 167 18.40 -15.06 12.66
C LEU A 167 18.93 -15.64 13.97
N PRO A 168 19.27 -14.81 14.96
CA PRO A 168 19.69 -15.28 16.28
C PRO A 168 18.62 -16.18 16.92
N ASP A 169 19.05 -17.15 17.71
CA ASP A 169 18.17 -18.00 18.50
C ASP A 169 17.49 -17.22 19.62
N GLY A 170 16.27 -17.61 19.98
CA GLY A 170 15.55 -17.09 21.14
C GLY A 170 14.81 -15.78 20.89
N LEU A 171 14.72 -15.31 19.64
CA LEU A 171 13.86 -14.15 19.31
C LEU A 171 12.40 -14.45 19.64
N ARG A 172 11.71 -13.45 20.16
CA ARG A 172 10.30 -13.51 20.53
C ARG A 172 9.43 -12.83 19.47
N GLN A 173 8.15 -13.10 19.49
CA GLN A 173 7.18 -12.42 18.63
C GLN A 173 7.26 -10.90 18.85
N ALA A 174 7.16 -10.14 17.77
CA ALA A 174 7.29 -8.68 17.74
C ALA A 174 8.66 -8.15 18.24
N GLU A 175 9.68 -8.97 18.39
CA GLU A 175 11.01 -8.49 18.74
C GLU A 175 11.64 -7.72 17.58
N GLN A 176 12.30 -6.61 17.90
CA GLN A 176 12.99 -5.78 16.92
C GLN A 176 14.25 -6.48 16.44
N LEU A 177 14.46 -6.51 15.14
CA LEU A 177 15.70 -6.99 14.52
C LEU A 177 16.81 -5.94 14.69
N ALA A 178 18.05 -6.40 14.83
CA ALA A 178 19.22 -5.52 14.89
C ALA A 178 19.35 -4.64 13.63
N GLU A 179 19.03 -5.21 12.47
CA GLU A 179 18.94 -4.51 11.19
C GLU A 179 17.69 -4.96 10.44
N PRO A 180 17.02 -4.06 9.69
CA PRO A 180 15.92 -4.45 8.82
C PRO A 180 16.36 -5.43 7.74
N ILE A 181 15.53 -6.43 7.47
CA ILE A 181 15.77 -7.45 6.46
C ILE A 181 14.80 -7.34 5.29
N PHE A 182 15.26 -7.73 4.09
CA PHE A 182 14.43 -7.86 2.90
C PHE A 182 13.94 -9.30 2.77
N THR A 183 12.63 -9.47 2.72
CA THR A 183 11.96 -10.78 2.73
C THR A 183 10.94 -10.84 1.61
N PRO A 184 11.38 -11.05 0.35
CA PRO A 184 10.47 -11.06 -0.78
C PRO A 184 9.45 -12.21 -0.71
N SER A 185 8.32 -12.04 -1.40
CA SER A 185 7.37 -13.12 -1.63
C SER A 185 6.98 -13.24 -3.11
N THR A 186 6.42 -14.37 -3.46
CA THR A 186 5.80 -14.54 -4.78
C THR A 186 4.63 -13.58 -4.94
N LYS A 187 4.28 -13.26 -6.20
CA LYS A 187 2.97 -12.72 -6.54
C LYS A 187 2.11 -13.90 -6.99
N ALA A 188 1.34 -14.46 -6.06
CA ALA A 188 0.48 -15.59 -6.34
C ALA A 188 -0.63 -15.22 -7.34
N ALA A 189 -1.12 -16.22 -8.10
CA ALA A 189 -2.29 -16.05 -8.93
C ALA A 189 -3.53 -15.77 -8.06
N ALA A 190 -4.57 -15.18 -8.65
CA ALA A 190 -5.80 -14.88 -7.93
C ALA A 190 -6.40 -16.16 -7.31
N GLY A 191 -6.47 -16.20 -5.98
CA GLY A 191 -6.97 -17.36 -5.21
C GLY A 191 -5.90 -18.15 -4.46
N ASP A 192 -4.62 -17.95 -4.78
CA ASP A 192 -3.49 -18.52 -4.04
C ASP A 192 -2.92 -17.51 -3.02
N HIS A 193 -2.12 -17.99 -2.07
CA HIS A 193 -1.45 -17.14 -1.09
C HIS A 193 -0.01 -16.87 -1.50
N ASP A 194 0.43 -15.63 -1.24
CA ASP A 194 1.82 -15.25 -1.42
C ASP A 194 2.72 -16.02 -0.44
N GLU A 195 3.79 -16.62 -0.97
CA GLU A 195 4.77 -17.37 -0.18
C GLU A 195 6.07 -16.60 -0.05
N ASN A 196 6.63 -16.56 1.18
CA ASN A 196 7.97 -16.01 1.38
C ASN A 196 8.98 -16.82 0.57
N ILE A 197 9.84 -16.12 -0.18
CA ILE A 197 10.93 -16.72 -0.95
C ILE A 197 12.29 -16.19 -0.47
N ASP A 198 13.35 -16.93 -0.70
CA ASP A 198 14.71 -16.44 -0.46
C ASP A 198 15.17 -15.48 -1.58
N PHE A 199 16.26 -14.77 -1.31
CA PHE A 199 16.81 -13.81 -2.27
C PHE A 199 17.28 -14.47 -3.57
N ASP A 200 17.83 -15.68 -3.51
CA ASP A 200 18.27 -16.40 -4.70
C ASP A 200 17.09 -16.77 -5.61
N THR A 201 15.94 -17.08 -5.03
CA THR A 201 14.69 -17.28 -5.78
C THR A 201 14.20 -15.98 -6.41
N ALA A 202 14.28 -14.87 -5.68
CA ALA A 202 13.97 -13.55 -6.25
C ALA A 202 14.88 -13.23 -7.45
N VAL A 203 16.19 -13.48 -7.32
CA VAL A 203 17.17 -13.32 -8.41
C VAL A 203 16.80 -14.19 -9.63
N ARG A 204 16.42 -15.44 -9.42
CA ARG A 204 15.96 -16.31 -10.52
C ARG A 204 14.71 -15.81 -11.20
N THR A 205 13.82 -15.13 -10.45
CA THR A 205 12.54 -14.66 -10.96
C THR A 205 12.65 -13.37 -11.77
N VAL A 206 13.44 -12.39 -11.28
CA VAL A 206 13.47 -11.05 -11.87
C VAL A 206 14.85 -10.63 -12.42
N GLY A 207 15.88 -11.44 -12.24
CA GLY A 207 17.25 -11.12 -12.58
C GLY A 207 18.02 -10.44 -11.44
N ALA A 208 19.34 -10.61 -11.40
CA ALA A 208 20.17 -10.17 -10.29
C ALA A 208 20.14 -8.65 -10.08
N GLU A 209 20.33 -7.89 -11.16
CA GLU A 209 20.37 -6.43 -11.11
C GLU A 209 19.06 -5.84 -10.55
N LEU A 210 17.93 -6.34 -11.03
CA LEU A 210 16.62 -5.85 -10.59
C LEU A 210 16.31 -6.31 -9.15
N ALA A 211 16.67 -7.55 -8.78
CA ALA A 211 16.50 -8.07 -7.42
C ALA A 211 17.30 -7.24 -6.40
N GLU A 212 18.53 -6.89 -6.72
CA GLU A 212 19.39 -6.03 -5.89
C GLU A 212 18.82 -4.62 -5.79
N ALA A 213 18.40 -4.04 -6.90
CA ALA A 213 17.83 -2.68 -6.93
C ALA A 213 16.56 -2.57 -6.07
N VAL A 214 15.61 -3.53 -6.17
CA VAL A 214 14.39 -3.49 -5.37
C VAL A 214 14.65 -3.78 -3.89
N ARG A 215 15.61 -4.66 -3.56
CA ARG A 215 16.04 -4.90 -2.17
C ARG A 215 16.58 -3.63 -1.54
N ASP A 216 17.52 -2.97 -2.21
CA ASP A 216 18.20 -1.79 -1.68
C ASP A 216 17.22 -0.62 -1.56
N ALA A 217 16.34 -0.43 -2.54
CA ALA A 217 15.28 0.58 -2.48
C ALA A 217 14.31 0.29 -1.31
N SER A 218 13.86 -0.95 -1.15
CA SER A 218 12.94 -1.35 -0.06
C SER A 218 13.54 -1.08 1.32
N LEU A 219 14.80 -1.45 1.54
CA LEU A 219 15.46 -1.23 2.83
C LEU A 219 15.71 0.25 3.13
N ARG A 220 16.05 1.06 2.11
CA ARG A 220 16.22 2.51 2.27
C ARG A 220 14.89 3.19 2.57
N LEU A 221 13.83 2.84 1.84
CA LEU A 221 12.47 3.35 2.08
C LEU A 221 11.99 2.98 3.49
N TYR A 222 12.19 1.73 3.89
CA TYR A 222 11.81 1.23 5.21
C TYR A 222 12.53 2.00 6.33
N ARG A 223 13.87 2.12 6.29
CA ARG A 223 14.63 2.84 7.32
C ARG A 223 14.16 4.29 7.46
N TYR A 224 14.04 4.98 6.34
CA TYR A 224 13.57 6.37 6.34
C TYR A 224 12.17 6.50 6.97
N ALA A 225 11.23 5.62 6.59
CA ALA A 225 9.87 5.65 7.09
C ALA A 225 9.79 5.24 8.57
N ALA A 226 10.55 4.24 9.00
CA ALA A 226 10.60 3.78 10.39
C ALA A 226 11.11 4.89 11.32
N ASP A 227 12.20 5.57 10.94
CA ASP A 227 12.77 6.68 11.72
C ASP A 227 11.78 7.85 11.83
N TYR A 228 11.11 8.19 10.72
CA TYR A 228 10.11 9.25 10.70
C TYR A 228 8.88 8.92 11.56
N ALA A 229 8.36 7.69 11.45
CA ALA A 229 7.19 7.22 12.20
C ALA A 229 7.48 7.13 13.71
N ALA A 230 8.68 6.65 14.08
CA ALA A 230 9.10 6.54 15.48
C ALA A 230 9.09 7.89 16.21
N GLN A 231 9.51 8.98 15.55
CA GLN A 231 9.44 10.34 16.08
C GLN A 231 8.00 10.83 16.33
N ARG A 232 6.99 10.08 15.86
CA ARG A 232 5.55 10.37 16.00
C ARG A 232 4.81 9.34 16.85
N GLY A 233 5.55 8.52 17.59
CA GLY A 233 5.00 7.51 18.46
C GLY A 233 4.40 6.30 17.70
N ILE A 234 4.88 6.05 16.47
CA ILE A 234 4.47 4.91 15.66
C ILE A 234 5.68 4.05 15.31
N LEU A 235 5.59 2.74 15.58
CA LEU A 235 6.57 1.75 15.14
C LEU A 235 6.10 1.13 13.81
N LEU A 236 6.98 1.15 12.81
CA LEU A 236 6.77 0.45 11.54
C LEU A 236 7.40 -0.94 11.64
N ALA A 237 6.56 -1.97 11.77
CA ALA A 237 7.06 -3.34 11.96
C ALA A 237 7.54 -3.97 10.66
N ASP A 238 6.71 -3.93 9.64
CA ASP A 238 7.03 -4.36 8.29
C ASP A 238 6.18 -3.59 7.28
N THR A 239 6.61 -3.62 6.03
CA THR A 239 5.87 -3.01 4.93
C THR A 239 6.14 -3.77 3.64
N LYS A 240 5.13 -3.80 2.79
CA LYS A 240 5.18 -4.32 1.44
C LYS A 240 5.24 -3.16 0.44
N PHE A 241 6.22 -3.22 -0.46
CA PHE A 241 6.34 -2.32 -1.61
C PHE A 241 6.07 -3.08 -2.90
N GLU A 242 5.55 -2.36 -3.87
CA GLU A 242 5.48 -2.78 -5.26
C GLU A 242 6.37 -1.89 -6.12
N PHE A 243 7.05 -2.50 -7.07
CA PHE A 243 7.91 -1.80 -8.02
C PHE A 243 7.50 -2.13 -9.44
N GLY A 244 7.87 -1.23 -10.34
CA GLY A 244 7.70 -1.41 -11.77
C GLY A 244 8.78 -0.69 -12.56
N THR A 245 8.95 -1.09 -13.82
CA THR A 245 9.89 -0.45 -14.73
C THR A 245 9.16 0.21 -15.89
N ASP A 246 9.70 1.33 -16.39
CA ASP A 246 9.27 1.92 -17.66
C ASP A 246 9.90 1.19 -18.85
N ALA A 247 9.65 1.72 -20.06
CA ALA A 247 10.17 1.16 -21.31
C ALA A 247 11.71 1.20 -21.40
N ASP A 248 12.33 2.14 -20.71
CA ASP A 248 13.80 2.31 -20.66
C ASP A 248 14.45 1.46 -19.54
N GLY A 249 13.66 0.69 -18.80
CA GLY A 249 14.13 -0.14 -17.70
C GLY A 249 14.35 0.61 -16.38
N ARG A 250 14.00 1.90 -16.30
CA ARG A 250 14.12 2.67 -15.06
C ARG A 250 13.12 2.17 -14.01
N LEU A 251 13.62 1.97 -12.80
CA LEU A 251 12.85 1.47 -11.67
C LEU A 251 12.06 2.58 -10.97
N TYR A 252 10.81 2.26 -10.60
CA TYR A 252 9.90 3.12 -9.84
C TYR A 252 9.24 2.32 -8.72
N VAL A 253 9.02 2.97 -7.57
CA VAL A 253 8.05 2.46 -6.59
C VAL A 253 6.64 2.83 -7.06
N MET A 254 5.69 1.90 -6.93
CA MET A 254 4.34 2.06 -7.47
C MET A 254 3.26 1.51 -6.53
N ASP A 255 2.01 1.60 -6.97
CA ASP A 255 0.78 1.16 -6.30
C ASP A 255 0.47 2.01 -5.06
N GLU A 256 0.58 1.44 -3.87
CA GLU A 256 0.54 2.17 -2.60
C GLU A 256 1.78 1.85 -1.78
N MET A 257 2.17 2.76 -0.91
CA MET A 257 3.27 2.49 -0.01
C MET A 257 3.03 3.04 1.38
N LEU A 258 3.51 2.30 2.38
CA LEU A 258 3.56 2.76 3.77
C LEU A 258 2.17 3.20 4.29
N THR A 259 1.11 2.54 3.82
CA THR A 259 -0.24 2.69 4.35
C THR A 259 -0.52 1.62 5.39
N PRO A 260 -1.52 1.79 6.25
CA PRO A 260 -1.97 0.71 7.15
C PRO A 260 -2.45 -0.56 6.43
N ASP A 261 -2.74 -0.51 5.12
CA ASP A 261 -3.09 -1.71 4.34
C ASP A 261 -1.85 -2.48 3.86
N SER A 262 -0.75 -1.79 3.55
CA SER A 262 0.52 -2.38 3.09
C SER A 262 1.55 -2.55 4.21
N SER A 263 1.30 -2.03 5.43
CA SER A 263 2.27 -1.95 6.53
C SER A 263 1.63 -2.28 7.86
N ARG A 264 2.42 -2.85 8.79
CA ARG A 264 2.03 -2.93 10.20
C ARG A 264 2.59 -1.74 10.95
N TYR A 265 1.70 -0.89 11.41
CA TYR A 265 2.01 0.25 12.28
C TYR A 265 1.50 -0.03 13.69
N TRP A 266 2.35 0.11 14.69
CA TRP A 266 2.01 -0.08 16.10
C TRP A 266 2.12 1.22 16.88
N PRO A 267 1.21 1.51 17.81
CA PRO A 267 1.43 2.54 18.81
C PRO A 267 2.68 2.20 19.64
N ALA A 268 3.63 3.13 19.72
CA ALA A 268 4.89 2.87 20.42
C ALA A 268 4.71 2.67 21.95
N ASP A 269 3.70 3.33 22.51
CA ASP A 269 3.33 3.25 23.92
C ASP A 269 2.58 1.97 24.30
N GLU A 270 2.02 1.27 23.32
CA GLU A 270 1.32 -0.02 23.52
C GLU A 270 2.16 -1.23 23.05
N TYR A 271 3.39 -0.98 22.55
CA TYR A 271 4.26 -2.03 22.04
C TYR A 271 4.85 -2.88 23.16
N GLN A 272 4.72 -4.20 23.03
CA GLN A 272 5.30 -5.18 23.96
C GLN A 272 5.85 -6.39 23.20
N VAL A 273 7.11 -6.71 23.43
CA VAL A 273 7.77 -7.92 22.89
C VAL A 273 7.14 -9.19 23.48
N GLY A 274 6.97 -10.21 22.66
CA GLY A 274 6.37 -11.50 23.04
C GLY A 274 4.85 -11.53 22.86
N THR A 275 4.25 -10.44 22.35
CA THR A 275 2.81 -10.35 22.09
C THR A 275 2.53 -10.03 20.62
N SER A 276 1.26 -9.95 20.22
CA SER A 276 0.82 -9.32 18.98
C SER A 276 0.40 -7.89 19.32
N PRO A 277 1.23 -6.86 19.08
CA PRO A 277 0.90 -5.50 19.47
C PRO A 277 -0.39 -5.00 18.78
N PRO A 278 -1.16 -4.11 19.43
CA PRO A 278 -2.23 -3.39 18.75
C PRO A 278 -1.71 -2.68 17.50
N SER A 279 -2.52 -2.62 16.45
CA SER A 279 -2.08 -2.09 15.16
C SER A 279 -3.08 -1.09 14.61
N TYR A 280 -2.57 -0.15 13.79
CA TYR A 280 -3.40 0.78 13.02
C TYR A 280 -3.99 0.14 11.75
N ASP A 281 -3.62 -1.12 11.48
CA ASP A 281 -4.10 -1.89 10.33
C ASP A 281 -5.42 -2.63 10.63
N LYS A 282 -5.71 -3.62 9.82
CA LYS A 282 -6.91 -4.47 9.89
C LYS A 282 -6.89 -5.49 11.04
N GLN A 283 -5.96 -5.41 11.99
CA GLN A 283 -5.87 -6.45 13.04
C GLN A 283 -7.16 -6.53 13.86
N PHE A 284 -7.75 -5.39 14.20
CA PHE A 284 -9.03 -5.37 14.90
C PHE A 284 -10.17 -6.06 14.12
N VAL A 285 -10.19 -5.89 12.80
CA VAL A 285 -11.15 -6.61 11.93
C VAL A 285 -10.83 -8.11 11.89
N ARG A 286 -9.56 -8.48 11.77
CA ARG A 286 -9.15 -9.89 11.76
C ARG A 286 -9.50 -10.58 13.07
N ASP A 287 -9.23 -9.94 14.20
CA ASP A 287 -9.58 -10.47 15.53
C ASP A 287 -11.08 -10.71 15.66
N TYR A 288 -11.90 -9.75 15.20
CA TYR A 288 -13.35 -9.93 15.16
C TYR A 288 -13.74 -11.12 14.26
N LEU A 289 -13.21 -11.21 13.04
CA LEU A 289 -13.52 -12.29 12.10
C LEU A 289 -13.12 -13.67 12.64
N GLU A 290 -12.04 -13.77 13.40
CA GLU A 290 -11.61 -15.01 14.06
C GLU A 290 -12.63 -15.48 15.13
N THR A 291 -13.38 -14.56 15.77
CA THR A 291 -14.44 -14.93 16.74
C THR A 291 -15.65 -15.57 16.09
N LEU A 292 -15.83 -15.41 14.76
CA LEU A 292 -17.02 -15.92 14.06
C LEU A 292 -16.92 -17.37 13.61
N GLY A 293 -15.74 -18.00 13.72
CA GLY A 293 -15.51 -19.34 13.20
C GLY A 293 -15.66 -19.44 11.66
N TRP A 294 -15.50 -18.31 10.96
CA TRP A 294 -15.58 -18.24 9.49
C TRP A 294 -14.37 -18.92 8.84
N ASP A 295 -14.61 -19.69 7.78
CA ASP A 295 -13.61 -20.50 7.08
C ASP A 295 -12.66 -19.70 6.16
N LYS A 296 -12.78 -18.36 6.16
CA LYS A 296 -11.99 -17.43 5.33
C LYS A 296 -12.20 -17.57 3.83
N THR A 297 -13.37 -18.08 3.43
CA THR A 297 -13.79 -18.17 2.03
C THR A 297 -14.93 -17.20 1.71
N PRO A 298 -15.11 -16.75 0.45
CA PRO A 298 -16.26 -15.95 0.04
C PRO A 298 -17.59 -16.71 0.21
N PRO A 299 -18.70 -16.01 0.62
CA PRO A 299 -18.76 -14.58 0.92
C PRO A 299 -18.23 -14.24 2.30
N GLY A 300 -17.58 -13.06 2.43
CA GLY A 300 -17.13 -12.58 3.74
C GLY A 300 -18.30 -12.19 4.66
N PRO A 301 -18.11 -12.32 6.00
CA PRO A 301 -19.11 -11.90 6.97
C PRO A 301 -19.36 -10.39 6.94
N ARG A 302 -20.53 -9.97 7.41
CA ARG A 302 -20.82 -8.55 7.66
C ARG A 302 -20.12 -8.07 8.93
N LEU A 303 -19.76 -6.79 8.92
CA LEU A 303 -19.13 -6.13 10.05
C LEU A 303 -20.18 -5.34 10.87
N PRO A 304 -20.17 -5.44 12.21
CA PRO A 304 -20.93 -4.55 13.06
C PRO A 304 -20.51 -3.09 12.87
N ALA A 305 -21.42 -2.16 13.06
CA ALA A 305 -21.16 -0.72 12.95
C ALA A 305 -20.00 -0.27 13.85
N GLU A 306 -19.90 -0.81 15.06
CA GLU A 306 -18.78 -0.53 15.98
C GLU A 306 -17.41 -0.94 15.40
N VAL A 307 -17.34 -2.09 14.72
CA VAL A 307 -16.10 -2.56 14.08
C VAL A 307 -15.71 -1.63 12.93
N ILE A 308 -16.69 -1.19 12.13
CA ILE A 308 -16.49 -0.24 11.02
C ILE A 308 -15.97 1.10 11.57
N GLU A 309 -16.63 1.67 12.58
CA GLU A 309 -16.26 2.96 13.18
C GLU A 309 -14.87 2.92 13.82
N ARG A 310 -14.56 1.89 14.59
CA ARG A 310 -13.22 1.73 15.20
C ARG A 310 -12.14 1.55 14.16
N THR A 311 -12.41 0.79 13.10
CA THR A 311 -11.46 0.63 12.00
C THR A 311 -11.22 1.97 11.29
N ARG A 312 -12.29 2.71 10.98
CA ARG A 312 -12.18 4.06 10.42
C ARG A 312 -11.34 4.98 11.31
N ALA A 313 -11.60 4.98 12.61
CA ALA A 313 -10.89 5.81 13.57
C ALA A 313 -9.38 5.50 13.58
N LYS A 314 -8.98 4.22 13.49
CA LYS A 314 -7.56 3.82 13.41
C LYS A 314 -6.88 4.32 12.13
N TYR A 315 -7.55 4.26 10.97
CA TYR A 315 -7.00 4.83 9.72
C TYR A 315 -6.86 6.36 9.82
N ALA A 316 -7.86 7.04 10.38
CA ALA A 316 -7.82 8.49 10.57
C ALA A 316 -6.71 8.91 11.55
N GLU A 317 -6.53 8.17 12.64
CA GLU A 317 -5.44 8.39 13.60
C GLU A 317 -4.06 8.23 12.96
N ALA A 318 -3.87 7.16 12.15
CA ALA A 318 -2.63 6.94 11.41
C ALA A 318 -2.33 8.10 10.43
N LEU A 319 -3.33 8.54 9.65
CA LEU A 319 -3.20 9.67 8.75
C LEU A 319 -2.81 10.95 9.48
N HIS A 320 -3.49 11.24 10.59
CA HIS A 320 -3.20 12.44 11.38
C HIS A 320 -1.78 12.40 11.98
N LYS A 321 -1.39 11.29 12.61
CA LYS A 321 -0.06 11.16 13.22
C LYS A 321 1.07 11.21 12.19
N LEU A 322 0.91 10.54 11.04
CA LEU A 322 1.95 10.48 10.01
C LEU A 322 2.04 11.76 9.18
N ALA A 323 0.90 12.25 8.69
CA ALA A 323 0.85 13.32 7.70
C ALA A 323 0.33 14.66 8.23
N GLY A 324 -0.22 14.71 9.45
CA GLY A 324 -0.86 15.91 10.00
C GLY A 324 -2.20 16.25 9.32
N ILE A 325 -2.77 15.32 8.56
CA ILE A 325 -4.02 15.50 7.80
C ILE A 325 -5.19 14.94 8.61
N SER A 326 -6.28 15.68 8.69
CA SER A 326 -7.56 15.22 9.23
C SER A 326 -8.59 15.09 8.09
N ILE A 327 -9.42 14.06 8.17
CA ILE A 327 -10.57 13.85 7.29
C ILE A 327 -11.80 13.94 8.17
N ASP A 328 -12.63 14.93 7.88
CA ASP A 328 -13.90 15.19 8.56
C ASP A 328 -15.00 14.21 8.12
#